data_9e9ad225c1090bb483da7d71fb2b5796
#
_entry.id   9e9ad225c1090bb483da7d71fb2b5796
#
_cell.length_a   1.000
_cell.length_b   1.000
_cell.length_c   1.000
_cell.angle_alpha   90.00
_cell.angle_beta   90.00
_cell.angle_gamma   90.00
#
_symmetry.space_group_name_H-M   'P 1'
#
loop_
_entity.id
_entity.type
_entity.pdbx_description
1 polymer ?
#
loop_
_entity_poly.entity_id
_entity_poly.type
_entity_poly.pdbx_seq_one_letter_code
_entity_poly.pdbx_strand_id
1 'polypeptide(L)'
;AKQPKLLLLDEPMGALDKKLRTEMQLEVVDILENVGVTCVMVTHDQEEAMTMADRIAIMDQGFIQQVGSPVDIYESPNSRMVAEFIGSVNLFDGQIIDDQEDHMTLHTDDLDADIYIGHGVTSGVDERSMLFALRPEKTLMTREKPEGDYNWSSGIVHDIAYLGGHTVYYVRLPQGKIVQCFLANVERRADRPTWDDPVYVHWASDSGVVLRS
;
A
#
# COMPACT_ATOMS: atom_id res chain seq x y z
N ALA A 1 -31.36 -28.83 6.50
CA ALA A 1 -30.30 -28.34 5.63
C ALA A 1 -29.08 -29.22 5.81
N LYS A 2 -28.38 -29.61 4.71
CA LYS A 2 -27.09 -30.29 4.81
C LYS A 2 -26.09 -29.29 5.43
N GLN A 3 -25.37 -29.71 6.46
CA GLN A 3 -24.26 -28.92 7.00
C GLN A 3 -23.04 -29.16 6.09
N PRO A 4 -22.67 -28.23 5.18
CA PRO A 4 -21.52 -28.43 4.32
C PRO A 4 -20.24 -28.30 5.16
N LYS A 5 -19.17 -29.00 4.78
CA LYS A 5 -17.83 -28.82 5.35
C LYS A 5 -17.06 -27.71 4.67
N LEU A 6 -17.45 -27.38 3.44
CA LEU A 6 -16.83 -26.35 2.60
C LEU A 6 -17.93 -25.58 1.89
N LEU A 7 -17.84 -24.25 1.93
CA LEU A 7 -18.68 -23.32 1.19
C LEU A 7 -17.83 -22.64 0.12
N LEU A 8 -18.36 -22.57 -1.08
CA LEU A 8 -17.74 -21.84 -2.20
C LEU A 8 -18.64 -20.65 -2.56
N LEU A 9 -18.09 -19.45 -2.55
CA LEU A 9 -18.75 -18.21 -2.92
C LEU A 9 -18.03 -17.58 -4.12
N ASP A 10 -18.78 -17.22 -5.14
CA ASP A 10 -18.27 -16.55 -6.33
C ASP A 10 -18.90 -15.17 -6.41
N GLU A 11 -18.09 -14.14 -6.22
CA GLU A 11 -18.47 -12.70 -6.20
C GLU A 11 -19.75 -12.42 -5.36
N PRO A 12 -19.82 -12.83 -4.10
CA PRO A 12 -21.07 -12.83 -3.36
C PRO A 12 -21.66 -11.44 -3.09
N MET A 13 -20.84 -10.39 -3.10
CA MET A 13 -21.25 -9.01 -2.80
C MET A 13 -21.35 -8.11 -4.03
N GLY A 14 -21.09 -8.64 -5.24
CA GLY A 14 -20.96 -7.84 -6.47
C GLY A 14 -22.21 -7.02 -6.85
N ALA A 15 -23.40 -7.43 -6.40
CA ALA A 15 -24.66 -6.73 -6.69
C ALA A 15 -25.08 -5.67 -5.65
N LEU A 16 -24.30 -5.50 -4.56
CA LEU A 16 -24.67 -4.61 -3.46
C LEU A 16 -24.07 -3.22 -3.63
N ASP A 17 -24.78 -2.18 -3.16
CA ASP A 17 -24.22 -0.85 -3.01
C ASP A 17 -23.13 -0.82 -1.91
N LYS A 18 -22.27 0.20 -1.93
CA LYS A 18 -21.10 0.27 -1.03
C LYS A 18 -21.46 0.18 0.45
N LYS A 19 -22.52 0.84 0.89
CA LYS A 19 -22.90 0.85 2.31
C LYS A 19 -23.41 -0.51 2.76
N LEU A 20 -24.34 -1.08 2.02
CA LEU A 20 -24.90 -2.39 2.30
C LEU A 20 -23.83 -3.49 2.22
N ARG A 21 -22.88 -3.36 1.28
CA ARG A 21 -21.76 -4.29 1.14
C ARG A 21 -20.91 -4.34 2.41
N THR A 22 -20.51 -3.18 2.96
CA THR A 22 -19.71 -3.13 4.20
C THR A 22 -20.42 -3.77 5.39
N GLU A 23 -21.74 -3.50 5.55
CA GLU A 23 -22.55 -4.10 6.60
C GLU A 23 -22.65 -5.64 6.43
N MET A 24 -22.92 -6.10 5.22
CA MET A 24 -23.08 -7.54 4.92
C MET A 24 -21.77 -8.33 5.02
N GLN A 25 -20.61 -7.73 4.74
CA GLN A 25 -19.32 -8.38 4.89
C GLN A 25 -19.11 -8.88 6.33
N LEU A 26 -19.34 -8.01 7.31
CA LEU A 26 -19.19 -8.35 8.72
C LEU A 26 -20.20 -9.40 9.17
N GLU A 27 -21.48 -9.26 8.75
CA GLU A 27 -22.51 -10.26 9.09
C GLU A 27 -22.20 -11.65 8.51
N VAL A 28 -21.69 -11.71 7.27
CA VAL A 28 -21.32 -13.01 6.65
C VAL A 28 -20.15 -13.65 7.37
N VAL A 29 -19.13 -12.88 7.77
CA VAL A 29 -18.01 -13.38 8.57
C VAL A 29 -18.53 -13.97 9.88
N ASP A 30 -19.36 -13.25 10.63
CA ASP A 30 -19.96 -13.71 11.88
C ASP A 30 -20.76 -15.03 11.70
N ILE A 31 -21.52 -15.14 10.61
CA ILE A 31 -22.27 -16.35 10.30
C ILE A 31 -21.33 -17.52 10.01
N LEU A 32 -20.28 -17.31 9.20
CA LEU A 32 -19.30 -18.36 8.85
C LEU A 32 -18.57 -18.87 10.07
N GLU A 33 -18.15 -17.98 10.98
CA GLU A 33 -17.50 -18.33 12.24
C GLU A 33 -18.44 -19.10 13.17
N ASN A 34 -19.68 -18.63 13.35
CA ASN A 34 -20.67 -19.30 14.21
C ASN A 34 -21.06 -20.69 13.71
N VAL A 35 -21.09 -20.89 12.39
CA VAL A 35 -21.38 -22.22 11.78
C VAL A 35 -20.14 -23.11 11.77
N GLY A 36 -18.93 -22.54 11.84
CA GLY A 36 -17.68 -23.29 11.81
C GLY A 36 -17.42 -23.97 10.46
N VAL A 37 -17.78 -23.31 9.35
CA VAL A 37 -17.62 -23.85 8.00
C VAL A 37 -16.42 -23.18 7.32
N THR A 38 -15.56 -23.98 6.67
CA THR A 38 -14.52 -23.42 5.81
C THR A 38 -15.15 -22.80 4.57
N CYS A 39 -14.79 -21.55 4.27
CA CYS A 39 -15.26 -20.84 3.09
C CYS A 39 -14.09 -20.53 2.13
N VAL A 40 -14.30 -20.76 0.85
CA VAL A 40 -13.45 -20.25 -0.22
C VAL A 40 -14.27 -19.28 -1.03
N MET A 41 -13.79 -18.02 -1.10
CA MET A 41 -14.47 -16.94 -1.80
C MET A 41 -13.61 -16.45 -2.96
N VAL A 42 -14.23 -16.20 -4.09
CA VAL A 42 -13.61 -15.51 -5.22
C VAL A 42 -14.20 -14.11 -5.31
N THR A 43 -13.35 -13.11 -5.38
CA THR A 43 -13.75 -11.71 -5.53
C THR A 43 -12.69 -10.92 -6.31
N HIS A 44 -13.13 -9.87 -6.99
CA HIS A 44 -12.24 -8.85 -7.57
C HIS A 44 -12.19 -7.57 -6.71
N ASP A 45 -12.96 -7.52 -5.62
CA ASP A 45 -12.99 -6.41 -4.68
C ASP A 45 -11.93 -6.62 -3.57
N GLN A 46 -10.93 -5.74 -3.54
CA GLN A 46 -9.83 -5.82 -2.59
C GLN A 46 -10.31 -5.55 -1.15
N GLU A 47 -11.25 -4.59 -0.96
CA GLU A 47 -11.82 -4.29 0.36
C GLU A 47 -12.55 -5.52 0.93
N GLU A 48 -13.25 -6.26 0.06
CA GLU A 48 -13.93 -7.50 0.43
C GLU A 48 -12.95 -8.58 0.88
N ALA A 49 -11.91 -8.84 0.08
CA ALA A 49 -10.88 -9.82 0.44
C ALA A 49 -10.17 -9.47 1.75
N MET A 50 -9.78 -8.19 1.92
CA MET A 50 -9.05 -7.72 3.11
C MET A 50 -9.90 -7.77 4.39
N THR A 51 -11.24 -7.58 4.27
CA THR A 51 -12.14 -7.53 5.41
C THR A 51 -12.60 -8.93 5.86
N MET A 52 -12.81 -9.85 4.91
CA MET A 52 -13.51 -11.10 5.18
C MET A 52 -12.60 -12.34 5.30
N ALA A 53 -11.37 -12.28 4.78
CA ALA A 53 -10.54 -13.49 4.68
C ALA A 53 -9.48 -13.59 5.78
N ASP A 54 -9.29 -14.77 6.34
CA ASP A 54 -8.12 -15.11 7.16
C ASP A 54 -6.85 -15.21 6.30
N ARG A 55 -7.01 -15.66 5.04
CA ARG A 55 -5.93 -15.81 4.06
C ARG A 55 -6.39 -15.41 2.68
N ILE A 56 -5.57 -14.64 2.00
CA ILE A 56 -5.79 -14.16 0.63
C ILE A 56 -4.80 -14.85 -0.29
N ALA A 57 -5.27 -15.31 -1.44
CA ALA A 57 -4.45 -15.78 -2.55
C ALA A 57 -4.62 -14.81 -3.73
N ILE A 58 -3.55 -14.14 -4.12
CA ILE A 58 -3.51 -13.31 -5.32
C ILE A 58 -3.25 -14.19 -6.53
N MET A 59 -4.12 -14.11 -7.53
CA MET A 59 -3.99 -14.88 -8.77
C MET A 59 -3.80 -13.95 -9.96
N ASP A 60 -2.87 -14.31 -10.83
CA ASP A 60 -2.66 -13.69 -12.13
C ASP A 60 -2.38 -14.75 -13.19
N GLN A 61 -3.02 -14.64 -14.36
CA GLN A 61 -2.88 -15.56 -15.50
C GLN A 61 -2.98 -17.05 -15.14
N GLY A 62 -3.81 -17.38 -14.13
CA GLY A 62 -4.03 -18.77 -13.70
C GLY A 62 -3.00 -19.28 -12.68
N PHE A 63 -2.04 -18.46 -12.26
CA PHE A 63 -1.04 -18.82 -11.24
C PHE A 63 -1.28 -18.05 -9.95
N ILE A 64 -1.02 -18.71 -8.82
CA ILE A 64 -1.01 -18.05 -7.51
C ILE A 64 0.33 -17.31 -7.36
N GLN A 65 0.28 -16.00 -7.20
CA GLN A 65 1.44 -15.12 -7.06
C GLN A 65 1.88 -14.99 -5.60
N GLN A 66 0.93 -14.84 -4.70
CA GLN A 66 1.18 -14.77 -3.26
C GLN A 66 0.00 -15.31 -2.47
N VAL A 67 0.29 -15.93 -1.31
CA VAL A 67 -0.71 -16.34 -0.32
C VAL A 67 -0.24 -15.87 1.05
N GLY A 68 -1.09 -15.15 1.77
CA GLY A 68 -0.79 -14.64 3.12
C GLY A 68 -2.03 -14.17 3.86
N SER A 69 -1.85 -13.70 5.08
CA SER A 69 -2.90 -12.93 5.76
C SER A 69 -3.15 -11.60 5.02
N PRO A 70 -4.29 -10.92 5.25
CA PRO A 70 -4.50 -9.57 4.72
C PRO A 70 -3.33 -8.63 5.00
N VAL A 71 -2.79 -8.66 6.21
CA VAL A 71 -1.64 -7.84 6.61
C VAL A 71 -0.40 -8.20 5.80
N ASP A 72 -0.09 -9.51 5.64
CA ASP A 72 1.09 -9.93 4.86
C ASP A 72 1.00 -9.49 3.40
N ILE A 73 -0.17 -9.62 2.80
CA ILE A 73 -0.40 -9.24 1.40
C ILE A 73 -0.23 -7.72 1.21
N TYR A 74 -0.70 -6.91 2.16
CA TYR A 74 -0.65 -5.46 2.06
C TYR A 74 0.71 -4.87 2.45
N GLU A 75 1.28 -5.32 3.59
CA GLU A 75 2.50 -4.78 4.17
C GLU A 75 3.78 -5.40 3.59
N SER A 76 3.70 -6.62 3.09
CA SER A 76 4.83 -7.40 2.59
C SER A 76 4.52 -8.06 1.25
N PRO A 77 4.12 -7.28 0.21
CA PRO A 77 3.95 -7.83 -1.12
C PRO A 77 5.27 -8.41 -1.62
N ASN A 78 5.22 -9.53 -2.35
CA ASN A 78 6.41 -10.20 -2.85
C ASN A 78 6.87 -9.71 -4.23
N SER A 79 6.08 -8.88 -4.88
CA SER A 79 6.35 -8.39 -6.24
C SER A 79 5.64 -7.05 -6.51
N ARG A 80 6.13 -6.35 -7.53
CA ARG A 80 5.51 -5.14 -8.07
C ARG A 80 4.02 -5.38 -8.38
N MET A 81 3.70 -6.47 -9.06
CA MET A 81 2.34 -6.80 -9.46
C MET A 81 1.40 -6.91 -8.25
N VAL A 82 1.81 -7.62 -7.18
CA VAL A 82 1.00 -7.73 -5.97
C VAL A 82 0.86 -6.37 -5.28
N ALA A 83 1.94 -5.58 -5.18
CA ALA A 83 1.91 -4.26 -4.57
C ALA A 83 0.93 -3.30 -5.27
N GLU A 84 0.94 -3.27 -6.62
CA GLU A 84 0.05 -2.46 -7.44
C GLU A 84 -1.39 -2.99 -7.45
N PHE A 85 -1.56 -4.32 -7.39
CA PHE A 85 -2.89 -4.93 -7.41
C PHE A 85 -3.68 -4.63 -6.13
N ILE A 86 -3.04 -4.64 -4.96
CA ILE A 86 -3.74 -4.51 -3.65
C ILE A 86 -4.06 -3.06 -3.27
N GLY A 87 -3.62 -2.09 -4.01
CA GLY A 87 -3.94 -0.69 -3.73
C GLY A 87 -2.92 0.27 -4.32
N SER A 88 -3.13 1.55 -4.06
CA SER A 88 -2.20 2.58 -4.51
C SER A 88 -0.84 2.40 -3.85
N VAL A 89 0.23 2.62 -4.61
CA VAL A 89 1.61 2.51 -4.14
C VAL A 89 2.50 3.50 -4.88
N ASN A 90 3.41 4.14 -4.16
CA ASN A 90 4.51 4.91 -4.74
C ASN A 90 5.67 3.94 -4.97
N LEU A 91 6.14 3.82 -6.20
CA LEU A 91 7.21 2.92 -6.58
C LEU A 91 8.44 3.72 -7.02
N PHE A 92 9.60 3.37 -6.50
CA PHE A 92 10.88 3.97 -6.87
C PHE A 92 11.81 2.86 -7.37
N ASP A 93 12.13 2.89 -8.64
CA ASP A 93 13.16 2.01 -9.20
C ASP A 93 14.52 2.50 -8.72
N GLY A 94 15.37 1.60 -8.25
CA GLY A 94 16.65 1.98 -7.69
C GLY A 94 17.69 0.88 -7.68
N GLN A 95 18.88 1.23 -7.22
CA GLN A 95 20.03 0.34 -7.08
C GLN A 95 20.51 0.34 -5.64
N ILE A 96 20.78 -0.84 -5.10
CA ILE A 96 21.40 -0.96 -3.78
C ILE A 96 22.82 -0.42 -3.88
N ILE A 97 23.16 0.55 -3.02
CA ILE A 97 24.49 1.13 -2.90
C ILE A 97 25.17 0.75 -1.58
N ASP A 98 24.40 0.42 -0.56
CA ASP A 98 24.88 -0.14 0.71
C ASP A 98 23.86 -1.14 1.23
N ASP A 99 24.30 -2.32 1.70
CA ASP A 99 23.46 -3.37 2.27
C ASP A 99 24.15 -3.97 3.47
N GLN A 100 23.64 -3.66 4.65
CA GLN A 100 24.14 -4.12 5.94
C GLN A 100 23.06 -5.01 6.61
N GLU A 101 23.43 -5.64 7.70
CA GLU A 101 22.55 -6.54 8.44
C GLU A 101 21.32 -5.82 9.03
N ASP A 102 21.46 -4.53 9.39
CA ASP A 102 20.48 -3.71 10.07
C ASP A 102 19.91 -2.57 9.23
N HIS A 103 20.48 -2.27 8.06
CA HIS A 103 19.98 -1.23 7.16
C HIS A 103 20.42 -1.44 5.72
N MET A 104 19.76 -0.71 4.83
CA MET A 104 20.09 -0.65 3.41
C MET A 104 19.98 0.79 2.90
N THR A 105 20.76 1.13 1.89
CA THR A 105 20.63 2.37 1.14
C THR A 105 20.38 2.08 -0.34
N LEU A 106 19.32 2.68 -0.87
CA LEU A 106 18.92 2.55 -2.26
C LEU A 106 19.09 3.89 -2.98
N HIS A 107 19.86 3.89 -4.06
CA HIS A 107 19.95 5.01 -4.97
C HIS A 107 18.82 4.96 -5.99
N THR A 108 18.16 6.09 -6.25
CA THR A 108 17.12 6.22 -7.27
C THR A 108 17.26 7.55 -8.02
N ASP A 109 17.03 7.53 -9.33
CA ASP A 109 17.03 8.74 -10.16
C ASP A 109 15.78 9.62 -9.92
N ASP A 110 14.80 9.13 -9.19
CA ASP A 110 13.55 9.83 -8.89
C ASP A 110 13.67 10.87 -7.75
N LEU A 111 14.74 10.81 -6.96
CA LEU A 111 14.98 11.64 -5.77
C LEU A 111 16.36 12.31 -5.81
N ASP A 112 16.49 13.45 -5.12
CA ASP A 112 17.79 14.13 -4.95
C ASP A 112 18.71 13.44 -3.92
N ALA A 113 18.13 12.59 -3.05
CA ALA A 113 18.85 11.87 -2.01
C ALA A 113 18.52 10.38 -2.08
N ASP A 114 19.45 9.57 -1.63
CA ASP A 114 19.28 8.12 -1.51
C ASP A 114 18.23 7.78 -0.45
N ILE A 115 17.54 6.65 -0.64
CA ILE A 115 16.55 6.16 0.31
C ILE A 115 17.25 5.30 1.36
N TYR A 116 17.17 5.72 2.61
CA TYR A 116 17.62 4.93 3.75
C TYR A 116 16.47 4.01 4.23
N ILE A 117 16.76 2.72 4.38
CA ILE A 117 15.81 1.68 4.79
C ILE A 117 16.35 1.03 6.05
N GLY A 118 15.58 1.10 7.14
CA GLY A 118 15.99 0.67 8.48
C GLY A 118 15.95 -0.85 8.71
N HIS A 119 16.07 -1.64 7.63
CA HIS A 119 16.22 -3.08 7.71
C HIS A 119 17.02 -3.58 6.50
N GLY A 120 17.90 -4.54 6.71
CA GLY A 120 18.64 -5.18 5.64
C GLY A 120 17.80 -6.21 4.88
N VAL A 121 18.18 -6.52 3.65
CA VAL A 121 17.59 -7.63 2.89
C VAL A 121 18.41 -8.89 3.16
N THR A 122 17.87 -9.82 3.92
CA THR A 122 18.51 -11.06 4.39
C THR A 122 18.73 -12.11 3.28
N SER A 123 18.87 -11.75 2.05
CA SER A 123 19.18 -12.73 1.00
C SER A 123 20.26 -12.18 0.10
N GLY A 124 21.37 -12.89 0.00
CA GLY A 124 22.45 -12.63 -0.93
C GLY A 124 21.97 -12.57 -2.37
N VAL A 125 21.36 -11.45 -2.71
CA VAL A 125 20.82 -11.17 -4.03
C VAL A 125 21.89 -10.42 -4.80
N ASP A 126 22.42 -11.08 -5.80
CA ASP A 126 23.32 -10.50 -6.81
C ASP A 126 22.60 -9.47 -7.73
N GLU A 127 21.33 -9.16 -7.43
CA GLU A 127 20.49 -8.25 -8.19
C GLU A 127 20.64 -6.82 -7.65
N ARG A 128 21.40 -6.02 -8.37
CA ARG A 128 21.61 -4.59 -8.04
C ARG A 128 20.39 -3.72 -8.29
N SER A 129 19.41 -4.17 -9.08
CA SER A 129 18.19 -3.43 -9.40
C SER A 129 17.05 -3.87 -8.49
N MET A 130 16.51 -2.95 -7.72
CA MET A 130 15.42 -3.19 -6.78
C MET A 130 14.33 -2.13 -6.96
N LEU A 131 13.17 -2.43 -6.42
CA LEU A 131 12.04 -1.53 -6.40
C LEU A 131 11.67 -1.23 -4.96
N PHE A 132 11.66 0.04 -4.57
CA PHE A 132 11.14 0.48 -3.28
C PHE A 132 9.67 0.84 -3.41
N ALA A 133 8.81 0.15 -2.66
CA ALA A 133 7.37 0.33 -2.62
C ALA A 133 6.95 1.03 -1.33
N LEU A 134 6.30 2.19 -1.45
CA LEU A 134 5.85 3.02 -0.34
C LEU A 134 4.36 3.32 -0.47
N ARG A 135 3.58 2.95 0.53
CA ARG A 135 2.13 3.22 0.54
C ARG A 135 1.86 4.72 0.72
N PRO A 136 0.85 5.30 0.01
CA PRO A 136 0.52 6.72 0.12
C PRO A 136 0.14 7.19 1.51
N GLU A 137 -0.49 6.34 2.33
CA GLU A 137 -0.85 6.64 3.73
C GLU A 137 0.37 6.68 4.67
N LYS A 138 1.51 6.11 4.26
CA LYS A 138 2.79 6.17 4.98
C LYS A 138 3.65 7.34 4.51
N THR A 139 3.23 8.04 3.46
CA THR A 139 3.89 9.23 2.93
C THR A 139 3.27 10.47 3.56
N LEU A 140 4.02 11.13 4.43
CA LEU A 140 3.61 12.35 5.09
C LEU A 140 3.94 13.57 4.22
N MET A 141 3.19 14.66 4.40
CA MET A 141 3.40 15.92 3.66
C MET A 141 3.37 17.11 4.62
N THR A 142 4.37 17.99 4.51
CA THR A 142 4.51 19.21 5.32
C THR A 142 4.90 20.41 4.46
N ARG A 143 4.63 21.63 4.94
CA ARG A 143 5.10 22.87 4.29
C ARG A 143 6.55 23.17 4.63
N GLU A 144 7.03 22.71 5.76
CA GLU A 144 8.40 22.90 6.23
C GLU A 144 9.18 21.58 6.07
N LYS A 145 10.48 21.71 5.89
CA LYS A 145 11.36 20.54 5.83
C LYS A 145 11.26 19.76 7.12
N PRO A 146 11.04 18.42 7.05
CA PRO A 146 10.96 17.59 8.25
C PRO A 146 12.29 17.63 9.02
N GLU A 147 12.19 17.68 10.34
CA GLU A 147 13.32 17.51 11.25
C GLU A 147 13.42 16.05 11.67
N GLY A 148 14.65 15.51 11.80
CA GLY A 148 14.90 14.13 12.21
C GLY A 148 15.31 13.19 11.07
N ASP A 149 15.40 11.90 11.40
CA ASP A 149 15.88 10.85 10.48
C ASP A 149 14.76 10.31 9.58
N TYR A 150 14.28 11.17 8.67
CA TYR A 150 13.29 10.81 7.66
C TYR A 150 13.93 10.79 6.27
N ASN A 151 13.45 9.86 5.44
CA ASN A 151 13.58 10.03 4.00
C ASN A 151 12.65 11.17 3.57
N TRP A 152 13.10 12.05 2.72
CA TRP A 152 12.29 13.19 2.27
C TRP A 152 12.69 13.68 0.89
N SER A 153 11.75 14.35 0.23
CA SER A 153 12.00 15.13 -0.99
C SER A 153 11.15 16.39 -0.96
N SER A 154 11.66 17.45 -1.57
CA SER A 154 10.84 18.61 -1.91
C SER A 154 9.90 18.27 -3.07
N GLY A 155 8.81 19.01 -3.20
CA GLY A 155 7.89 18.82 -4.32
C GLY A 155 6.90 19.98 -4.44
N ILE A 156 6.07 19.91 -5.46
CA ILE A 156 4.99 20.88 -5.72
C ILE A 156 3.69 20.10 -5.82
N VAL A 157 2.65 20.57 -5.14
CA VAL A 157 1.31 19.98 -5.25
C VAL A 157 0.81 20.11 -6.69
N HIS A 158 0.70 18.98 -7.36
CA HIS A 158 0.27 18.90 -8.76
C HIS A 158 -1.23 18.73 -8.91
N ASP A 159 -1.84 17.87 -8.07
CA ASP A 159 -3.27 17.65 -8.08
C ASP A 159 -3.78 17.25 -6.70
N ILE A 160 -5.10 17.37 -6.49
CA ILE A 160 -5.75 17.15 -5.20
C ILE A 160 -7.09 16.45 -5.44
N ALA A 161 -7.27 15.28 -4.83
CA ALA A 161 -8.54 14.57 -4.84
C ALA A 161 -9.12 14.50 -3.41
N TYR A 162 -10.22 15.21 -3.16
CA TYR A 162 -10.94 15.17 -1.89
C TYR A 162 -11.95 14.03 -1.88
N LEU A 163 -11.76 13.05 -0.99
CA LEU A 163 -12.57 11.84 -0.88
C LEU A 163 -13.40 11.77 0.42
N GLY A 164 -13.68 12.91 1.04
CA GLY A 164 -14.45 12.98 2.28
C GLY A 164 -13.61 12.66 3.53
N GLY A 165 -13.40 11.38 3.83
CA GLY A 165 -12.61 10.96 5.01
C GLY A 165 -11.11 11.27 4.90
N HIS A 166 -10.58 11.35 3.70
CA HIS A 166 -9.19 11.71 3.43
C HIS A 166 -9.08 12.53 2.15
N THR A 167 -7.93 13.15 1.95
CA THR A 167 -7.54 13.84 0.72
C THR A 167 -6.29 13.18 0.17
N VAL A 168 -6.29 12.86 -1.11
CA VAL A 168 -5.11 12.39 -1.85
C VAL A 168 -4.45 13.58 -2.51
N TYR A 169 -3.20 13.82 -2.16
CA TYR A 169 -2.35 14.80 -2.81
C TYR A 169 -1.43 14.10 -3.80
N TYR A 170 -1.34 14.63 -5.00
CA TYR A 170 -0.38 14.23 -6.02
C TYR A 170 0.73 15.27 -6.04
N VAL A 171 1.90 14.91 -5.56
CA VAL A 171 3.05 15.82 -5.44
C VAL A 171 4.06 15.49 -6.53
N ARG A 172 4.39 16.49 -7.34
CA ARG A 172 5.44 16.35 -8.36
C ARG A 172 6.79 16.66 -7.73
N LEU A 173 7.68 15.68 -7.78
CA LEU A 173 9.06 15.79 -7.32
C LEU A 173 9.93 16.54 -8.36
N PRO A 174 11.13 17.03 -7.98
CA PRO A 174 12.01 17.79 -8.88
C PRO A 174 12.37 17.05 -10.18
N GLN A 175 12.54 15.73 -10.12
CA GLN A 175 12.85 14.87 -11.27
C GLN A 175 11.63 14.53 -12.14
N GLY A 176 10.44 15.06 -11.77
CA GLY A 176 9.19 14.92 -12.53
C GLY A 176 8.29 13.77 -12.10
N LYS A 177 8.76 12.89 -11.23
CA LYS A 177 7.92 11.81 -10.65
C LYS A 177 6.78 12.40 -9.82
N ILE A 178 5.60 11.79 -9.93
CA ILE A 178 4.44 12.12 -9.09
C ILE A 178 4.30 11.06 -8.01
N VAL A 179 4.28 11.50 -6.75
CA VAL A 179 3.99 10.66 -5.59
C VAL A 179 2.65 11.02 -4.98
N GLN A 180 1.98 10.02 -4.40
CA GLN A 180 0.71 10.19 -3.71
C GLN A 180 0.94 10.25 -2.20
N CYS A 181 0.24 11.18 -1.54
CA CYS A 181 0.21 11.29 -0.09
C CYS A 181 -1.25 11.28 0.37
N PHE A 182 -1.60 10.44 1.35
CA PHE A 182 -2.94 10.43 1.93
C PHE A 182 -2.96 11.20 3.23
N LEU A 183 -3.78 12.25 3.29
CA LEU A 183 -4.02 13.02 4.51
C LEU A 183 -5.43 12.77 5.01
N ALA A 184 -5.56 12.25 6.23
CA ALA A 184 -6.85 12.11 6.89
C ALA A 184 -7.48 13.48 7.13
N ASN A 185 -8.81 13.59 6.88
CA ASN A 185 -9.57 14.82 7.06
C ASN A 185 -10.13 14.93 8.49
N VAL A 186 -9.24 14.83 9.50
CA VAL A 186 -9.61 14.86 10.93
C VAL A 186 -10.02 16.24 11.43
N GLU A 187 -9.50 17.31 10.82
CA GLU A 187 -9.79 18.69 11.20
C GLU A 187 -10.11 19.55 9.99
N ARG A 188 -10.95 20.57 10.17
CA ARG A 188 -11.13 21.65 9.20
C ARG A 188 -9.93 22.61 9.31
N ARG A 189 -8.87 22.32 8.59
CA ARG A 189 -7.70 23.23 8.53
C ARG A 189 -7.88 24.22 7.40
N ALA A 190 -7.71 25.50 7.74
CA ALA A 190 -7.76 26.60 6.76
C ALA A 190 -6.47 26.71 5.93
N ASP A 191 -5.38 26.11 6.41
CA ASP A 191 -4.00 26.24 5.89
C ASP A 191 -3.48 25.00 5.12
N ARG A 192 -4.41 24.17 4.61
CA ARG A 192 -4.02 23.00 3.79
C ARG A 192 -3.30 23.44 2.52
N PRO A 193 -2.28 22.69 2.10
CA PRO A 193 -1.66 22.92 0.82
C PRO A 193 -2.67 22.90 -0.33
N THR A 194 -2.47 23.78 -1.31
CA THR A 194 -3.28 23.88 -2.51
C THR A 194 -2.41 23.68 -3.76
N TRP A 195 -3.03 23.68 -4.94
CA TRP A 195 -2.31 23.52 -6.21
C TRP A 195 -1.14 24.51 -6.30
N ASP A 196 -0.02 24.04 -6.83
CA ASP A 196 1.24 24.74 -7.01
C ASP A 196 1.96 25.16 -5.71
N ASP A 197 1.42 24.79 -4.54
CA ASP A 197 2.12 25.03 -3.26
C ASP A 197 3.39 24.17 -3.17
N PRO A 198 4.53 24.74 -2.72
CA PRO A 198 5.71 23.97 -2.39
C PRO A 198 5.49 23.19 -1.09
N VAL A 199 5.89 21.94 -1.09
CA VAL A 199 5.75 21.02 0.05
C VAL A 199 6.96 20.09 0.17
N TYR A 200 7.09 19.43 1.30
CA TYR A 200 8.00 18.31 1.52
C TYR A 200 7.19 17.04 1.72
N VAL A 201 7.54 16.00 0.98
CA VAL A 201 7.07 14.64 1.22
C VAL A 201 8.13 13.89 1.99
N HIS A 202 7.72 13.12 3.00
CA HIS A 202 8.66 12.40 3.84
C HIS A 202 8.04 11.12 4.41
N TRP A 203 8.90 10.18 4.79
CA TRP A 203 8.50 8.89 5.37
C TRP A 203 9.60 8.33 6.27
N ALA A 204 9.23 7.49 7.24
CA ALA A 204 10.18 6.84 8.12
C ALA A 204 10.94 5.73 7.39
N SER A 205 12.11 5.38 7.90
CA SER A 205 13.01 4.38 7.29
C SER A 205 12.42 2.98 7.19
N ASP A 206 11.42 2.66 8.00
CA ASP A 206 10.73 1.38 8.06
C ASP A 206 9.35 1.37 7.33
N SER A 207 9.00 2.48 6.67
CA SER A 207 7.66 2.64 6.09
C SER A 207 7.46 1.93 4.76
N GLY A 208 8.52 1.62 4.05
CA GLY A 208 8.46 1.00 2.73
C GLY A 208 9.02 -0.41 2.69
N VAL A 209 8.79 -1.08 1.57
CA VAL A 209 9.23 -2.44 1.31
C VAL A 209 10.09 -2.50 0.06
N VAL A 210 11.18 -3.26 0.12
CA VAL A 210 12.04 -3.51 -1.03
C VAL A 210 11.56 -4.76 -1.76
N LEU A 211 11.30 -4.64 -3.04
CA LEU A 211 10.83 -5.69 -3.91
C LEU A 211 11.89 -5.99 -4.98
N ARG A 212 11.88 -7.20 -5.50
CA ARG A 212 12.64 -7.54 -6.70
C ARG A 212 11.99 -6.88 -7.92
N SER A 213 12.79 -6.27 -8.77
CA SER A 213 12.33 -5.66 -10.01
C SER A 213 11.95 -6.69 -11.08
#